data_dd423f0b3a11d3508bb6230a786b7c06
#
_entry.id   dd423f0b3a11d3508bb6230a786b7c06
#
_cell.length_a   1.000
_cell.length_b   1.000
_cell.length_c   1.000
_cell.angle_alpha   90.00
_cell.angle_beta   90.00
_cell.angle_gamma   90.00
#
_symmetry.space_group_name_H-M   'P 1'
#
loop_
_entity.id
_entity.type
_entity.pdbx_description
1 polymer ?
#
loop_
_entity_poly.entity_id
_entity_poly.type
_entity_poly.pdbx_seq_one_letter_code
_entity_poly.pdbx_strand_id
1 'polypeptide(L)'
;MTRKVSKEEDMKKVYFAGSIRGGRIDAEVYRRIIRYMQDSSIVLTEHIGSPELNLMEQGKRDAEIYDQDTAWLRESDVVIAECTCPSLGVGYELAYAEKIGKPCHIFYDRTKTQLSAMLTGNPYFCIHPYECEEEIYRVIDHILKEIPDQVGDDG
;
A
#
# COMPACT_ATOMS: atom_id res chain seq x y z
N MET A 1 11.76 27.38 14.30
CA MET A 1 10.88 26.38 14.26
C MET A 1 11.40 25.10 13.85
N THR A 2 11.33 24.20 14.67
CA THR A 2 11.85 22.89 14.44
C THR A 2 10.82 21.99 13.86
N ARG A 3 9.78 22.56 13.36
CA ARG A 3 8.69 21.77 12.93
C ARG A 3 8.91 20.92 11.75
N LYS A 4 9.86 21.24 10.87
CA LYS A 4 10.05 20.44 9.69
C LYS A 4 10.56 19.05 9.98
N VAL A 5 11.51 18.94 10.88
CA VAL A 5 12.06 17.64 11.21
C VAL A 5 11.04 16.79 11.93
N SER A 6 10.35 17.36 12.92
CA SER A 6 9.38 16.58 13.62
C SER A 6 8.20 16.24 12.73
N LYS A 7 7.91 17.06 11.73
CA LYS A 7 6.82 16.76 10.84
C LYS A 7 7.10 15.51 10.03
N GLU A 8 8.33 15.35 9.57
CA GLU A 8 8.68 14.19 8.81
C GLU A 8 8.66 12.94 9.68
N GLU A 9 9.12 13.05 10.91
CA GLU A 9 9.10 11.92 11.81
C GLU A 9 7.68 11.51 12.18
N ASP A 10 6.74 12.47 12.17
CA ASP A 10 5.38 12.17 12.53
C ASP A 10 4.53 11.71 11.35
N MET A 11 5.08 11.70 10.14
CA MET A 11 4.31 11.29 8.98
C MET A 11 4.04 9.81 9.03
N LYS A 12 2.83 9.43 8.62
CA LYS A 12 2.45 8.02 8.56
C LYS A 12 3.25 7.30 7.49
N LYS A 13 3.55 6.05 7.74
CA LYS A 13 4.28 5.22 6.79
C LYS A 13 3.33 4.26 6.13
N VAL A 14 3.25 4.33 4.82
CA VAL A 14 2.34 3.52 4.03
C VAL A 14 3.09 2.45 3.27
N TYR A 15 2.59 1.22 3.34
CA TYR A 15 3.06 0.15 2.46
C TYR A 15 2.03 0.06 1.34
N PHE A 16 2.39 0.46 0.13
CA PHE A 16 1.50 0.35 -1.01
C PHE A 16 1.80 -0.95 -1.75
N ALA A 17 0.77 -1.74 -2.04
CA ALA A 17 0.90 -3.01 -2.73
C ALA A 17 0.14 -2.98 -4.05
N GLY A 18 0.77 -3.44 -5.11
CA GLY A 18 0.14 -3.56 -6.41
C GLY A 18 0.85 -4.65 -7.20
N SER A 19 0.18 -5.14 -8.24
CA SER A 19 0.72 -6.24 -9.03
C SER A 19 1.97 -5.79 -9.79
N ILE A 20 3.05 -6.54 -9.65
CA ILE A 20 4.27 -6.27 -10.36
C ILE A 20 4.40 -7.16 -11.57
N ARG A 21 4.13 -8.45 -11.40
CA ARG A 21 4.39 -9.43 -12.45
C ARG A 21 3.18 -9.75 -13.30
N GLY A 22 1.99 -9.34 -12.91
CA GLY A 22 0.80 -9.61 -13.66
C GLY A 22 0.63 -8.67 -14.84
N GLY A 23 1.71 -8.03 -15.29
CA GLY A 23 1.65 -7.00 -16.31
C GLY A 23 1.68 -5.64 -15.64
N ARG A 24 2.21 -4.65 -16.32
CA ARG A 24 2.32 -3.32 -15.73
C ARG A 24 1.26 -2.37 -16.26
N ILE A 25 0.10 -2.93 -16.62
CA ILE A 25 -0.98 -2.12 -17.16
C ILE A 25 -1.40 -1.03 -16.18
N ASP A 26 -1.42 -1.36 -14.89
CA ASP A 26 -1.87 -0.42 -13.87
C ASP A 26 -0.73 0.39 -13.24
N ALA A 27 0.46 0.30 -13.79
CA ALA A 27 1.61 1.00 -13.21
C ALA A 27 1.39 2.51 -13.12
N GLU A 28 0.70 3.09 -14.12
CA GLU A 28 0.43 4.52 -14.10
C GLU A 28 -0.53 4.89 -12.97
N VAL A 29 -1.52 4.05 -12.74
CA VAL A 29 -2.47 4.29 -11.65
C VAL A 29 -1.70 4.21 -10.32
N TYR A 30 -0.84 3.20 -10.18
CA TYR A 30 -0.04 3.05 -8.96
C TYR A 30 0.82 4.29 -8.72
N ARG A 31 1.45 4.80 -9.79
CA ARG A 31 2.31 5.96 -9.67
C ARG A 31 1.53 7.18 -9.19
N ARG A 32 0.33 7.37 -9.72
CA ARG A 32 -0.49 8.51 -9.31
C ARG A 32 -0.97 8.38 -7.87
N ILE A 33 -1.34 7.18 -7.46
CA ILE A 33 -1.77 6.95 -6.08
C ILE A 33 -0.62 7.21 -5.12
N ILE A 34 0.56 6.66 -5.44
CA ILE A 34 1.74 6.85 -4.60
C ILE A 34 2.08 8.33 -4.49
N ARG A 35 2.08 9.03 -5.63
CA ARG A 35 2.40 10.45 -5.63
C ARG A 35 1.42 11.25 -4.78
N TYR A 36 0.15 10.91 -4.87
CA TYR A 36 -0.87 11.59 -4.07
C TYR A 36 -0.61 11.39 -2.58
N MET A 37 -0.28 10.17 -2.18
CA MET A 37 -0.01 9.90 -0.78
C MET A 37 1.26 10.55 -0.28
N GLN A 38 2.24 10.75 -1.15
CA GLN A 38 3.52 11.33 -0.75
C GLN A 38 3.40 12.79 -0.30
N ASP A 39 2.29 13.44 -0.62
CA ASP A 39 2.09 14.81 -0.15
C ASP A 39 1.95 14.85 1.37
N SER A 40 1.47 13.78 1.99
CA SER A 40 1.20 13.79 3.42
C SER A 40 1.69 12.56 4.16
N SER A 41 2.36 11.63 3.46
CA SER A 41 2.81 10.41 4.10
C SER A 41 4.11 9.94 3.45
N ILE A 42 4.75 8.96 4.07
CA ILE A 42 5.93 8.33 3.53
C ILE A 42 5.50 7.00 2.94
N VAL A 43 5.71 6.80 1.64
CA VAL A 43 5.35 5.54 0.99
C VAL A 43 6.62 4.70 0.91
N LEU A 44 6.69 3.65 1.72
CA LEU A 44 7.90 2.82 1.80
C LEU A 44 8.18 2.09 0.50
N THR A 45 7.13 1.73 -0.24
CA THR A 45 7.26 0.98 -1.46
C THR A 45 7.10 1.86 -2.70
N GLU A 46 7.63 3.08 -2.66
CA GLU A 46 7.41 4.03 -3.74
C GLU A 46 7.85 3.53 -5.10
N HIS A 47 8.81 2.60 -5.13
CA HIS A 47 9.30 2.08 -6.40
C HIS A 47 8.26 1.27 -7.17
N ILE A 48 7.18 0.85 -6.53
CA ILE A 48 6.14 0.06 -7.19
C ILE A 48 5.54 0.81 -8.38
N GLY A 49 5.49 2.13 -8.29
CA GLY A 49 4.97 2.93 -9.39
C GLY A 49 5.99 3.26 -10.47
N SER A 50 7.23 2.79 -10.33
CA SER A 50 8.27 3.12 -11.29
C SER A 50 8.11 2.30 -12.56
N PRO A 51 8.21 2.91 -13.74
CA PRO A 51 8.17 2.13 -14.98
C PRO A 51 9.41 1.27 -15.15
N GLU A 52 10.45 1.52 -14.34
CA GLU A 52 11.68 0.78 -14.44
C GLU A 52 11.81 -0.28 -13.35
N LEU A 53 10.70 -0.64 -12.72
CA LEU A 53 10.74 -1.58 -11.61
C LEU A 53 11.46 -2.88 -11.96
N ASN A 54 11.17 -3.43 -13.13
CA ASN A 54 11.79 -4.70 -13.50
C ASN A 54 13.31 -4.60 -13.55
N LEU A 55 13.82 -3.47 -14.02
CA LEU A 55 15.25 -3.29 -14.06
C LEU A 55 15.83 -3.15 -12.66
N MET A 56 15.10 -2.46 -11.79
CA MET A 56 15.57 -2.27 -10.43
C MET A 56 15.63 -3.57 -9.65
N GLU A 57 14.77 -4.52 -9.99
CA GLU A 57 14.72 -5.78 -9.27
C GLU A 57 15.56 -6.88 -9.90
N GLN A 58 16.06 -6.68 -11.10
CA GLN A 58 16.79 -7.74 -11.80
C GLN A 58 18.01 -8.26 -11.06
N GLY A 59 18.69 -7.44 -10.33
CA GLY A 59 19.90 -7.87 -9.64
C GLY A 59 19.65 -8.42 -8.25
N LYS A 60 18.39 -8.49 -7.80
CA LYS A 60 18.10 -8.93 -6.45
C LYS A 60 17.68 -10.38 -6.43
N ARG A 61 18.13 -11.10 -5.42
CA ARG A 61 17.67 -12.46 -5.20
C ARG A 61 16.29 -12.42 -4.55
N ASP A 62 15.53 -13.49 -4.73
CA ASP A 62 14.21 -13.59 -4.15
C ASP A 62 14.23 -13.37 -2.66
N ALA A 63 15.23 -13.90 -1.97
CA ALA A 63 15.33 -13.74 -0.51
C ALA A 63 15.50 -12.28 -0.13
N GLU A 64 16.24 -11.52 -0.92
CA GLU A 64 16.44 -10.10 -0.63
C GLU A 64 15.16 -9.31 -0.79
N ILE A 65 14.38 -9.64 -1.83
CA ILE A 65 13.10 -8.98 -2.05
C ILE A 65 12.15 -9.30 -0.91
N TYR A 66 12.10 -10.57 -0.51
CA TYR A 66 11.22 -11.00 0.57
C TYR A 66 11.59 -10.29 1.88
N ASP A 67 12.87 -10.24 2.20
CA ASP A 67 13.33 -9.64 3.44
C ASP A 67 13.02 -8.13 3.46
N GLN A 68 13.22 -7.46 2.34
CA GLN A 68 12.95 -6.04 2.25
C GLN A 68 11.46 -5.74 2.39
N ASP A 69 10.63 -6.47 1.66
CA ASP A 69 9.20 -6.19 1.67
C ASP A 69 8.57 -6.51 3.02
N THR A 70 8.98 -7.61 3.65
CA THR A 70 8.43 -7.92 4.95
C THR A 70 8.91 -6.95 6.03
N ALA A 71 10.14 -6.44 5.89
CA ALA A 71 10.62 -5.42 6.82
C ALA A 71 9.77 -4.14 6.69
N TRP A 72 9.45 -3.76 5.46
CA TRP A 72 8.61 -2.59 5.24
C TRP A 72 7.18 -2.80 5.76
N LEU A 73 6.64 -4.02 5.63
CA LEU A 73 5.34 -4.32 6.21
C LEU A 73 5.35 -4.11 7.72
N ARG A 74 6.41 -4.58 8.37
CA ARG A 74 6.54 -4.41 9.82
C ARG A 74 6.70 -2.95 10.22
N GLU A 75 7.34 -2.17 9.36
CA GLU A 75 7.58 -0.75 9.65
C GLU A 75 6.36 0.12 9.36
N SER A 76 5.46 -0.32 8.51
CA SER A 76 4.35 0.51 8.05
C SER A 76 3.31 0.75 9.15
N ASP A 77 2.56 1.83 9.00
CA ASP A 77 1.41 2.14 9.85
C ASP A 77 0.12 1.64 9.22
N VAL A 78 0.11 1.48 7.90
CA VAL A 78 -1.08 1.05 7.18
C VAL A 78 -0.65 0.45 5.86
N VAL A 79 -1.41 -0.56 5.40
CA VAL A 79 -1.21 -1.18 4.09
C VAL A 79 -2.36 -0.76 3.19
N ILE A 80 -2.02 -0.23 2.03
CA ILE A 80 -2.99 0.17 1.02
C ILE A 80 -2.66 -0.60 -0.24
N ALA A 81 -3.60 -1.41 -0.70
CA ALA A 81 -3.39 -2.26 -1.86
C ALA A 81 -4.36 -1.91 -2.97
N GLU A 82 -3.88 -1.93 -4.21
CA GLU A 82 -4.75 -1.79 -5.37
C GLU A 82 -4.74 -3.14 -6.07
N CYS A 83 -5.88 -3.83 -6.04
CA CYS A 83 -5.97 -5.24 -6.41
C CYS A 83 -6.80 -5.49 -7.66
N THR A 84 -6.89 -4.53 -8.57
CA THR A 84 -7.62 -4.75 -9.81
C THR A 84 -6.98 -5.88 -10.61
N CYS A 85 -5.66 -5.93 -10.63
CA CYS A 85 -4.93 -7.01 -11.29
C CYS A 85 -4.55 -8.05 -10.25
N PRO A 86 -4.93 -9.32 -10.43
CA PRO A 86 -4.61 -10.36 -9.44
C PRO A 86 -3.11 -10.53 -9.29
N SER A 87 -2.69 -10.78 -8.06
CA SER A 87 -1.27 -10.96 -7.75
C SER A 87 -1.12 -11.87 -6.55
N LEU A 88 -0.37 -12.95 -6.71
CA LEU A 88 -0.09 -13.84 -5.59
C LEU A 88 0.73 -13.14 -4.53
N GLY A 89 1.67 -12.30 -4.94
CA GLY A 89 2.52 -11.58 -4.01
C GLY A 89 1.72 -10.61 -3.14
N VAL A 90 0.80 -9.87 -3.76
CA VAL A 90 -0.03 -8.94 -3.02
C VAL A 90 -0.92 -9.69 -2.02
N GLY A 91 -1.48 -10.84 -2.43
CA GLY A 91 -2.27 -11.65 -1.52
C GLY A 91 -1.47 -12.10 -0.30
N TYR A 92 -0.22 -12.50 -0.54
CA TYR A 92 0.66 -12.91 0.57
C TYR A 92 0.93 -11.73 1.50
N GLU A 93 1.21 -10.57 0.93
CA GLU A 93 1.51 -9.38 1.72
C GLU A 93 0.32 -8.97 2.58
N LEU A 94 -0.88 -9.07 2.04
CA LEU A 94 -2.08 -8.74 2.81
C LEU A 94 -2.28 -9.72 3.96
N ALA A 95 -2.06 -11.01 3.73
CA ALA A 95 -2.18 -11.99 4.80
C ALA A 95 -1.10 -11.79 5.86
N TYR A 96 0.11 -11.44 5.43
CA TYR A 96 1.20 -11.16 6.35
C TYR A 96 0.83 -9.95 7.23
N ALA A 97 0.31 -8.91 6.60
CA ALA A 97 -0.09 -7.70 7.32
C ALA A 97 -1.18 -7.99 8.33
N GLU A 98 -2.14 -8.81 7.96
CA GLU A 98 -3.19 -9.21 8.88
C GLU A 98 -2.60 -9.92 10.10
N LYS A 99 -1.66 -10.83 9.85
CA LYS A 99 -1.06 -11.61 10.92
C LYS A 99 -0.34 -10.71 11.93
N ILE A 100 0.30 -9.65 11.47
CA ILE A 100 1.01 -8.75 12.37
C ILE A 100 0.18 -7.54 12.80
N GLY A 101 -1.10 -7.54 12.45
CA GLY A 101 -2.04 -6.53 12.97
C GLY A 101 -2.02 -5.18 12.30
N LYS A 102 -1.51 -5.08 11.08
CA LYS A 102 -1.52 -3.80 10.38
C LYS A 102 -2.86 -3.56 9.70
N PRO A 103 -3.42 -2.35 9.81
CA PRO A 103 -4.66 -2.04 9.08
C PRO A 103 -4.44 -2.20 7.59
N CYS A 104 -5.39 -2.81 6.90
CA CYS A 104 -5.29 -3.05 5.47
C CYS A 104 -6.52 -2.50 4.75
N HIS A 105 -6.28 -1.70 3.73
CA HIS A 105 -7.31 -1.13 2.89
C HIS A 105 -7.09 -1.57 1.46
N ILE A 106 -8.11 -2.17 0.85
CA ILE A 106 -8.00 -2.77 -0.47
C ILE A 106 -8.91 -2.03 -1.45
N PHE A 107 -8.31 -1.49 -2.51
CA PHE A 107 -9.04 -0.81 -3.57
C PHE A 107 -9.08 -1.70 -4.80
N TYR A 108 -10.17 -1.66 -5.53
CA TYR A 108 -10.22 -2.33 -6.82
C TYR A 108 -11.28 -1.66 -7.71
N ASP A 109 -11.02 -1.68 -9.00
CA ASP A 109 -11.94 -1.12 -10.00
C ASP A 109 -13.01 -2.18 -10.26
N ARG A 110 -14.21 -1.94 -9.74
CA ARG A 110 -15.29 -2.94 -9.83
C ARG A 110 -15.86 -3.08 -11.23
N THR A 111 -15.51 -2.19 -12.13
CA THR A 111 -15.93 -2.33 -13.51
C THR A 111 -15.02 -3.28 -14.27
N LYS A 112 -13.86 -3.61 -13.72
CA LYS A 112 -12.87 -4.44 -14.41
C LYS A 112 -12.68 -5.81 -13.80
N THR A 113 -12.97 -5.97 -12.52
CA THR A 113 -12.68 -7.25 -11.88
C THR A 113 -13.60 -7.50 -10.69
N GLN A 114 -13.59 -8.74 -10.23
CA GLN A 114 -14.25 -9.16 -9.02
C GLN A 114 -13.16 -9.71 -8.11
N LEU A 115 -13.10 -9.21 -6.87
CA LEU A 115 -12.05 -9.64 -5.96
C LEU A 115 -12.22 -11.08 -5.52
N SER A 116 -11.11 -11.70 -5.18
CA SER A 116 -11.12 -13.02 -4.58
C SER A 116 -11.95 -13.03 -3.30
N ALA A 117 -12.73 -14.09 -3.11
CA ALA A 117 -13.50 -14.27 -1.89
C ALA A 117 -12.62 -14.32 -0.65
N MET A 118 -11.36 -14.67 -0.80
CA MET A 118 -10.43 -14.69 0.33
C MET A 118 -10.17 -13.29 0.87
N LEU A 119 -10.41 -12.26 0.07
CA LEU A 119 -10.28 -10.88 0.51
C LEU A 119 -11.62 -10.30 0.92
N THR A 120 -12.65 -10.45 0.06
CA THR A 120 -13.94 -9.86 0.37
C THR A 120 -14.64 -10.55 1.52
N GLY A 121 -14.34 -11.81 1.75
CA GLY A 121 -14.96 -12.56 2.84
C GLY A 121 -14.28 -12.39 4.19
N ASN A 122 -13.16 -11.70 4.25
CA ASN A 122 -12.43 -11.53 5.50
C ASN A 122 -12.74 -10.15 6.09
N PRO A 123 -13.46 -10.10 7.22
CA PRO A 123 -13.86 -8.81 7.80
C PRO A 123 -12.69 -7.97 8.31
N TYR A 124 -11.50 -8.54 8.39
CA TYR A 124 -10.34 -7.78 8.81
C TYR A 124 -9.99 -6.69 7.80
N PHE A 125 -10.18 -6.97 6.50
CA PHE A 125 -9.81 -6.04 5.45
C PHE A 125 -10.91 -5.02 5.21
N CYS A 126 -10.53 -3.77 4.98
CA CYS A 126 -11.45 -2.72 4.58
C CYS A 126 -11.46 -2.67 3.05
N ILE A 127 -12.58 -3.03 2.45
CA ILE A 127 -12.69 -3.15 1.00
C ILE A 127 -13.33 -1.89 0.42
N HIS A 128 -12.68 -1.31 -0.57
CA HIS A 128 -13.11 -0.06 -1.19
C HIS A 128 -13.25 -0.23 -2.71
N PRO A 129 -14.41 -0.66 -3.19
CA PRO A 129 -14.61 -0.73 -4.65
C PRO A 129 -14.74 0.69 -5.21
N TYR A 130 -14.22 0.92 -6.40
CA TYR A 130 -14.36 2.22 -7.03
C TYR A 130 -14.69 2.05 -8.50
N GLU A 131 -15.18 3.11 -9.12
CA GLU A 131 -15.45 3.13 -10.55
C GLU A 131 -14.64 4.22 -11.23
N CYS A 132 -14.23 5.25 -10.50
CA CYS A 132 -13.35 6.26 -11.07
C CYS A 132 -12.23 6.57 -10.08
N GLU A 133 -11.10 6.98 -10.62
CA GLU A 133 -9.88 7.12 -9.82
C GLU A 133 -10.01 8.16 -8.70
N GLU A 134 -10.83 9.20 -8.91
CA GLU A 134 -10.99 10.23 -7.89
C GLU A 134 -11.57 9.69 -6.59
N GLU A 135 -12.32 8.61 -6.66
CA GLU A 135 -12.87 8.02 -5.45
C GLU A 135 -11.77 7.48 -4.55
N ILE A 136 -10.67 7.02 -5.14
CA ILE A 136 -9.55 6.49 -4.38
C ILE A 136 -8.97 7.57 -3.47
N TYR A 137 -8.78 8.76 -4.02
CA TYR A 137 -8.12 9.82 -3.27
C TYR A 137 -8.95 10.31 -2.10
N ARG A 138 -10.26 10.34 -2.27
CA ARG A 138 -11.13 10.72 -1.16
C ARG A 138 -11.04 9.72 -0.01
N VAL A 139 -11.01 8.45 -0.34
CA VAL A 139 -10.92 7.41 0.69
C VAL A 139 -9.55 7.45 1.36
N ILE A 140 -8.50 7.68 0.59
CA ILE A 140 -7.15 7.76 1.15
C ILE A 140 -7.06 8.90 2.17
N ASP A 141 -7.68 10.04 1.87
CA ASP A 141 -7.67 11.16 2.81
C ASP A 141 -8.26 10.75 4.15
N HIS A 142 -9.36 10.00 4.12
CA HIS A 142 -9.96 9.52 5.36
C HIS A 142 -9.07 8.51 6.07
N ILE A 143 -8.49 7.60 5.32
CA ILE A 143 -7.63 6.58 5.90
C ILE A 143 -6.46 7.22 6.65
N LEU A 144 -5.79 8.17 6.00
CA LEU A 144 -4.60 8.75 6.60
C LEU A 144 -4.93 9.61 7.82
N LYS A 145 -6.13 10.21 7.84
CA LYS A 145 -6.54 10.98 9.00
C LYS A 145 -6.89 10.10 10.18
N GLU A 146 -7.37 8.90 9.94
CA GLU A 146 -7.83 8.04 11.00
C GLU A 146 -6.74 7.22 11.65
N ILE A 147 -5.55 7.17 11.07
CA ILE A 147 -4.47 6.43 11.67
C ILE A 147 -3.97 7.20 12.88
N PRO A 148 -3.93 6.58 14.06
CA PRO A 148 -3.49 7.31 15.27
C PRO A 148 -2.03 7.70 15.16
N ASP A 149 -1.70 8.82 15.79
CA ASP A 149 -0.29 9.21 15.88
C ASP A 149 0.43 8.24 16.77
N GLN A 150 1.73 8.12 16.56
CA GLN A 150 2.49 7.16 17.33
C GLN A 150 2.87 7.66 18.69
N VAL A 151 2.33 8.73 19.10
CA VAL A 151 2.67 9.27 20.37
C VAL A 151 2.27 8.43 21.49
N GLY A 152 1.25 7.69 21.28
CA GLY A 152 0.73 6.87 22.34
C GLY A 152 1.68 5.88 22.88
N ASP A 153 2.71 5.66 22.19
CA ASP A 153 3.65 4.73 22.67
C ASP A 153 4.24 5.11 23.90
N ASP A 154 4.23 6.32 24.22
CA ASP A 154 4.79 6.73 25.40
C ASP A 154 4.15 6.24 26.54
N GLY A 155 3.03 5.83 26.41
CA GLY A 155 2.25 5.41 27.54
C GLY A 155 2.85 4.43 28.32
#